data_0e18fceec5fa1b08e869cc9bec566423
#
_entry.id   0e18fceec5fa1b08e869cc9bec566423
#
_cell.length_a   1.000
_cell.length_b   1.000
_cell.length_c   1.000
_cell.angle_alpha   90.00
_cell.angle_beta   90.00
_cell.angle_gamma   90.00
#
_symmetry.space_group_name_H-M   'P 1'
#
loop_
_entity.id
_entity.type
_entity.pdbx_description
1 polymer ?
#
loop_
_entity_poly.entity_id
_entity_poly.type
_entity_poly.pdbx_seq_one_letter_code
_entity_poly.pdbx_strand_id
1 'polypeptide(L)'
;MIKIRKNQVLGGYSMSSFDYGKVKDPEYFQENRVEAHSDHKYYASMEAMLQKEENYKYDLNGLWKFHYAKNYESTIKGFEKTEYNCKNWDDIRVPAHIQMEGYGEPQYANVQYPWEGWEEVKLGEIPTCFNPVASYVKYFEVPENMKGKRVFISFQGAESGIAVWLNGCLLYTSPSPR
;
A
#
# COMPACT_ATOMS: atom_id res chain seq x y z
N MET A 1 4.97 -2.16 0.26
CA MET A 1 4.69 -1.63 1.63
C MET A 1 4.44 -0.13 1.52
N ILE A 2 3.44 0.38 2.18
CA ILE A 2 3.01 1.78 2.02
C ILE A 2 3.00 2.47 3.38
N LYS A 3 3.73 3.58 3.49
CA LYS A 3 3.69 4.48 4.64
C LYS A 3 2.95 5.75 4.28
N ILE A 4 1.98 6.10 5.09
CA ILE A 4 1.20 7.32 4.94
C ILE A 4 1.40 8.18 6.18
N ARG A 5 1.58 9.48 5.99
CA ARG A 5 1.83 10.41 7.09
C ARG A 5 0.80 11.54 7.08
N LYS A 6 0.11 11.68 8.20
CA LYS A 6 -0.81 12.77 8.48
C LYS A 6 -0.14 13.75 9.45
N ASN A 7 -0.27 15.05 9.22
CA ASN A 7 0.32 16.08 10.08
C ASN A 7 -0.35 16.29 11.44
N GLN A 8 -1.36 15.49 11.80
CA GLN A 8 -1.99 15.50 13.12
C GLN A 8 -2.06 14.10 13.72
N VAL A 9 -1.67 13.98 14.98
CA VAL A 9 -1.71 12.75 15.76
C VAL A 9 -3.14 12.41 16.11
N LEU A 10 -3.63 11.27 15.65
CA LEU A 10 -4.82 10.63 16.21
C LEU A 10 -4.38 9.66 17.31
N GLY A 11 -5.09 9.71 18.45
CA GLY A 11 -4.73 8.98 19.64
C GLY A 11 -4.65 7.46 19.47
N GLY A 12 -3.71 6.88 20.20
CA GLY A 12 -3.66 5.55 20.77
C GLY A 12 -4.10 4.34 19.94
N TYR A 13 -3.38 4.00 18.88
CA TYR A 13 -3.43 2.65 18.32
C TYR A 13 -2.22 1.86 18.77
N SER A 14 -2.43 0.59 19.13
CA SER A 14 -1.39 -0.36 19.47
C SER A 14 -0.40 -0.48 18.32
N MET A 15 0.90 -0.35 18.60
CA MET A 15 1.96 -0.58 17.61
C MET A 15 2.06 -2.08 17.34
N SER A 16 1.27 -2.61 16.42
CA SER A 16 1.49 -3.94 15.89
C SER A 16 2.58 -3.89 14.82
N SER A 17 3.59 -4.75 14.96
CA SER A 17 4.60 -4.94 13.92
C SER A 17 4.03 -5.83 12.82
N PHE A 18 4.33 -5.51 11.56
CA PHE A 18 4.02 -6.39 10.45
C PHE A 18 4.88 -7.66 10.53
N ASP A 19 4.22 -8.79 10.60
CA ASP A 19 4.86 -10.10 10.55
C ASP A 19 4.83 -10.63 9.11
N TYR A 20 5.99 -10.64 8.45
CA TYR A 20 6.13 -11.15 7.09
C TYR A 20 5.83 -12.66 6.99
N GLY A 21 5.99 -13.41 8.09
CA GLY A 21 5.65 -14.84 8.14
C GLY A 21 4.18 -15.12 7.81
N LYS A 22 3.29 -14.19 8.11
CA LYS A 22 1.85 -14.28 7.78
C LYS A 22 1.56 -14.34 6.28
N VAL A 23 2.48 -13.91 5.41
CA VAL A 23 2.31 -14.02 3.95
C VAL A 23 2.24 -15.48 3.49
N LYS A 24 2.77 -16.42 4.28
CA LYS A 24 2.70 -17.87 4.00
C LYS A 24 1.36 -18.50 4.37
N ASP A 25 0.56 -17.84 5.18
CA ASP A 25 -0.68 -18.37 5.72
C ASP A 25 -1.84 -18.04 4.76
N PRO A 26 -2.41 -19.03 4.06
CA PRO A 26 -3.52 -18.79 3.15
C PRO A 26 -4.82 -18.41 3.86
N GLU A 27 -4.94 -18.64 5.17
CA GLU A 27 -6.09 -18.21 5.96
C GLU A 27 -5.96 -16.75 6.41
N TYR A 28 -4.73 -16.19 6.43
CA TYR A 28 -4.47 -14.80 6.73
C TYR A 28 -4.47 -13.94 5.46
N PHE A 29 -5.65 -13.57 4.99
CA PHE A 29 -5.80 -12.79 3.74
C PHE A 29 -6.23 -11.34 3.96
N GLN A 30 -6.57 -10.95 5.18
CA GLN A 30 -6.91 -9.55 5.50
C GLN A 30 -6.80 -9.25 7.00
N GLU A 31 -6.43 -8.02 7.32
CA GLU A 31 -6.46 -7.45 8.68
C GLU A 31 -6.93 -6.00 8.62
N ASN A 32 -7.85 -5.61 9.48
CA ASN A 32 -8.41 -4.24 9.58
C ASN A 32 -9.02 -3.69 8.28
N ARG A 33 -9.46 -4.56 7.42
CA ARG A 33 -10.14 -4.19 6.17
C ARG A 33 -11.64 -4.07 6.42
N VAL A 34 -12.25 -3.07 5.80
CA VAL A 34 -13.72 -3.00 5.70
C VAL A 34 -14.19 -4.11 4.77
N GLU A 35 -15.34 -4.71 5.06
CA GLU A 35 -15.93 -5.73 4.18
C GLU A 35 -16.04 -5.23 2.73
N ALA A 36 -15.92 -6.16 1.80
CA ALA A 36 -16.03 -5.83 0.38
C ALA A 36 -17.39 -5.19 0.08
N HIS A 37 -17.36 -4.08 -0.60
CA HIS A 37 -18.54 -3.31 -0.95
C HIS A 37 -18.35 -2.64 -2.31
N SER A 38 -19.44 -2.24 -2.93
CA SER A 38 -19.39 -1.47 -4.16
C SER A 38 -18.93 -0.04 -3.89
N ASP A 39 -18.08 0.48 -4.75
CA ASP A 39 -17.70 1.89 -4.70
C ASP A 39 -18.88 2.77 -5.14
N HIS A 40 -19.36 3.56 -4.21
CA HIS A 40 -20.38 4.57 -4.48
C HIS A 40 -19.75 5.96 -4.40
N LYS A 41 -20.26 6.87 -5.23
CA LYS A 41 -19.96 8.29 -5.11
C LYS A 41 -20.96 8.94 -4.17
N TYR A 42 -20.47 9.63 -3.18
CA TYR A 42 -21.28 10.36 -2.21
C TYR A 42 -21.16 11.86 -2.45
N TYR A 43 -22.30 12.54 -2.46
CA TYR A 43 -22.38 13.96 -2.68
C TYR A 43 -23.06 14.65 -1.50
N ALA A 44 -22.69 15.89 -1.21
CA ALA A 44 -23.27 16.67 -0.12
C ALA A 44 -24.74 17.03 -0.36
N SER A 45 -25.13 17.18 -1.64
CA SER A 45 -26.49 17.52 -2.06
C SER A 45 -26.75 17.05 -3.49
N MET A 46 -28.00 17.12 -3.93
CA MET A 46 -28.37 16.88 -5.32
C MET A 46 -27.70 17.87 -6.29
N GLU A 47 -27.55 19.11 -5.86
CA GLU A 47 -26.88 20.16 -6.63
C GLU A 47 -25.39 19.82 -6.83
N ALA A 48 -24.68 19.44 -5.77
CA ALA A 48 -23.28 18.98 -5.83
C ALA A 48 -23.14 17.76 -6.76
N MET A 49 -24.12 16.85 -6.77
CA MET A 49 -24.13 15.71 -7.69
C MET A 49 -24.26 16.16 -9.15
N LEU A 50 -25.16 17.09 -9.43
CA LEU A 50 -25.36 17.62 -10.80
C LEU A 50 -24.14 18.38 -11.29
N GLN A 51 -23.45 19.08 -10.40
CA GLN A 51 -22.21 19.81 -10.69
C GLN A 51 -20.95 18.90 -10.63
N LYS A 52 -21.10 17.62 -10.29
CA LYS A 52 -20.03 16.64 -10.13
C LYS A 52 -18.96 17.04 -9.09
N GLU A 53 -19.35 17.74 -8.04
CA GLU A 53 -18.48 18.14 -6.94
C GLU A 53 -18.27 16.99 -5.96
N GLU A 54 -17.15 16.26 -6.08
CA GLU A 54 -16.79 15.13 -5.20
C GLU A 54 -16.25 15.60 -3.83
N ASN A 55 -17.09 16.25 -3.03
CA ASN A 55 -16.70 16.90 -1.76
C ASN A 55 -16.23 15.94 -0.65
N TYR A 56 -16.43 14.62 -0.82
CA TYR A 56 -16.06 13.59 0.16
C TYR A 56 -14.91 12.70 -0.29
N LYS A 57 -14.25 13.04 -1.39
CA LYS A 57 -13.08 12.33 -1.89
C LYS A 57 -11.86 13.24 -1.90
N TYR A 58 -10.75 12.71 -1.42
CA TYR A 58 -9.45 13.33 -1.53
C TYR A 58 -8.50 12.38 -2.25
N ASP A 59 -8.00 12.81 -3.40
CA ASP A 59 -7.14 11.99 -4.24
C ASP A 59 -5.69 12.05 -3.75
N LEU A 60 -5.08 10.90 -3.50
CA LEU A 60 -3.68 10.75 -3.10
C LEU A 60 -2.77 10.39 -4.28
N ASN A 61 -3.29 10.29 -5.49
CA ASN A 61 -2.48 10.03 -6.69
C ASN A 61 -1.39 11.10 -6.88
N GLY A 62 -0.46 10.85 -7.78
CA GLY A 62 0.66 11.74 -8.09
C GLY A 62 2.00 11.18 -7.63
N LEU A 63 2.94 12.03 -7.26
CA LEU A 63 4.29 11.61 -6.87
C LEU A 63 4.33 11.11 -5.42
N TRP A 64 4.97 9.95 -5.24
CA TRP A 64 5.23 9.31 -3.96
C TRP A 64 6.72 9.02 -3.83
N LYS A 65 7.27 9.05 -2.64
CA LYS A 65 8.61 8.52 -2.37
C LYS A 65 8.61 7.01 -2.50
N PHE A 66 9.68 6.47 -3.09
CA PHE A 66 9.73 5.08 -3.52
C PHE A 66 11.10 4.44 -3.26
N HIS A 67 11.07 3.17 -2.84
CA HIS A 67 12.26 2.33 -2.75
C HIS A 67 11.93 0.92 -3.21
N TYR A 68 12.72 0.43 -4.17
CA TYR A 68 12.61 -0.93 -4.69
C TYR A 68 13.62 -1.85 -4.02
N ALA A 69 13.18 -3.03 -3.63
CA ALA A 69 14.03 -4.11 -3.12
C ALA A 69 13.73 -5.41 -3.86
N LYS A 70 14.76 -6.20 -4.18
CA LYS A 70 14.61 -7.47 -4.91
C LYS A 70 13.92 -8.56 -4.08
N ASN A 71 13.91 -8.44 -2.76
CA ASN A 71 13.24 -9.33 -1.82
C ASN A 71 12.98 -8.62 -0.50
N TYR A 72 12.24 -9.26 0.42
CA TYR A 72 11.90 -8.68 1.72
C TYR A 72 13.12 -8.41 2.61
N GLU A 73 14.13 -9.27 2.57
CA GLU A 73 15.33 -9.09 3.39
C GLU A 73 16.13 -7.85 2.98
N SER A 74 16.09 -7.48 1.72
CA SER A 74 16.75 -6.29 1.18
C SER A 74 15.96 -5.00 1.40
N THR A 75 14.77 -5.05 2.01
CA THR A 75 13.98 -3.84 2.29
C THR A 75 14.61 -3.01 3.39
N ILE A 76 14.37 -1.71 3.35
CA ILE A 76 14.79 -0.81 4.42
C ILE A 76 13.88 -1.05 5.64
N LYS A 77 14.43 -1.62 6.69
CA LYS A 77 13.67 -1.90 7.92
C LYS A 77 13.45 -0.60 8.71
N GLY A 78 12.28 -0.49 9.32
CA GLY A 78 11.94 0.65 10.16
C GLY A 78 11.54 1.92 9.37
N PHE A 79 11.38 1.82 8.05
CA PHE A 79 10.96 2.99 7.25
C PHE A 79 9.54 3.46 7.61
N GLU A 80 8.72 2.57 8.15
CA GLU A 80 7.36 2.84 8.62
C GLU A 80 7.32 3.80 9.82
N LYS A 81 8.41 3.90 10.58
CA LYS A 81 8.51 4.77 11.77
C LYS A 81 8.38 6.24 11.39
N THR A 82 7.77 7.02 12.27
CA THR A 82 7.50 8.44 12.00
C THR A 82 8.78 9.28 11.83
N GLU A 83 9.82 8.95 12.54
CA GLU A 83 11.11 9.63 12.50
C GLU A 83 11.96 9.32 11.27
N TYR A 84 11.63 8.23 10.53
CA TYR A 84 12.42 7.84 9.37
C TYR A 84 12.30 8.86 8.24
N ASN A 85 13.44 9.32 7.76
CA ASN A 85 13.55 10.32 6.70
C ASN A 85 13.78 9.64 5.33
N CYS A 86 12.81 9.75 4.44
CA CYS A 86 12.87 9.19 3.08
C CYS A 86 13.16 10.24 2.00
N LYS A 87 13.72 11.42 2.34
CA LYS A 87 13.98 12.49 1.36
C LYS A 87 14.84 12.05 0.18
N ASN A 88 15.80 11.16 0.44
CA ASN A 88 16.73 10.64 -0.58
C ASN A 88 16.18 9.43 -1.37
N TRP A 89 14.94 9.03 -1.13
CA TRP A 89 14.29 8.00 -1.93
C TRP A 89 13.88 8.58 -3.28
N ASP A 90 13.75 7.71 -4.26
CA ASP A 90 13.24 8.08 -5.57
C ASP A 90 11.81 8.62 -5.49
N ASP A 91 11.37 9.27 -6.54
CA ASP A 91 9.99 9.66 -6.74
C ASP A 91 9.36 8.77 -7.82
N ILE A 92 8.18 8.22 -7.55
CA ILE A 92 7.43 7.41 -8.51
C ILE A 92 6.02 7.95 -8.68
N ARG A 93 5.48 7.85 -9.88
CA ARG A 93 4.07 8.17 -10.13
C ARG A 93 3.16 7.07 -9.56
N VAL A 94 2.04 7.47 -8.99
CA VAL A 94 0.98 6.58 -8.54
C VAL A 94 -0.34 7.11 -9.11
N PRO A 95 -1.13 6.30 -9.81
CA PRO A 95 -0.89 4.88 -10.13
C PRO A 95 0.12 4.67 -11.26
N ALA A 96 0.90 3.60 -11.17
CA ALA A 96 1.76 3.13 -12.25
C ALA A 96 2.17 1.67 -12.01
N HIS A 97 2.60 1.00 -13.05
CA HIS A 97 3.34 -0.26 -12.94
C HIS A 97 4.81 0.06 -12.72
N ILE A 98 5.40 -0.49 -11.66
CA ILE A 98 6.79 -0.19 -11.28
C ILE A 98 7.79 -0.53 -12.40
N GLN A 99 7.52 -1.56 -13.17
CA GLN A 99 8.36 -1.97 -14.31
C GLN A 99 8.37 -0.91 -15.43
N MET A 100 7.26 -0.19 -15.60
CA MET A 100 7.17 0.91 -16.56
C MET A 100 7.84 2.20 -16.07
N GLU A 101 8.10 2.29 -14.77
CA GLU A 101 8.84 3.39 -14.14
C GLU A 101 10.35 3.06 -13.99
N GLY A 102 10.80 1.92 -14.56
CA GLY A 102 12.22 1.55 -14.62
C GLY A 102 12.72 0.66 -13.48
N TYR A 103 11.82 0.06 -12.68
CA TYR A 103 12.19 -0.80 -11.57
C TYR A 103 11.83 -2.26 -11.86
N GLY A 104 12.81 -3.16 -11.70
CA GLY A 104 12.64 -4.56 -12.05
C GLY A 104 12.52 -4.75 -13.57
N GLU A 105 11.99 -5.88 -13.96
CA GLU A 105 11.81 -6.26 -15.36
C GLU A 105 10.37 -6.72 -15.61
N PRO A 106 9.78 -6.41 -16.77
CA PRO A 106 8.50 -6.99 -17.17
C PRO A 106 8.62 -8.51 -17.27
N GLN A 107 7.77 -9.22 -16.55
CA GLN A 107 7.76 -10.67 -16.56
C GLN A 107 6.54 -11.18 -17.32
N TYR A 108 6.79 -12.12 -18.25
CA TYR A 108 5.72 -12.81 -18.94
C TYR A 108 5.35 -14.08 -18.17
N ALA A 109 4.52 -13.92 -17.15
CA ALA A 109 4.14 -14.99 -16.23
C ALA A 109 2.89 -15.78 -16.70
N ASN A 110 2.73 -15.98 -18.00
CA ASN A 110 1.56 -16.67 -18.56
C ASN A 110 1.65 -18.19 -18.42
N VAL A 111 2.86 -18.74 -18.47
CA VAL A 111 3.13 -20.18 -18.45
C VAL A 111 4.04 -20.62 -17.31
N GLN A 112 4.55 -19.68 -16.52
CA GLN A 112 5.47 -19.94 -15.42
C GLN A 112 5.21 -18.97 -14.26
N TYR A 113 5.66 -19.34 -13.06
CA TYR A 113 5.63 -18.44 -11.93
C TYR A 113 6.74 -17.39 -12.00
N PRO A 114 6.55 -16.19 -11.41
CA PRO A 114 7.54 -15.10 -11.47
C PRO A 114 8.93 -15.43 -10.90
N TRP A 115 9.03 -16.40 -10.01
CA TRP A 115 10.29 -16.85 -9.39
C TRP A 115 10.97 -18.02 -10.10
N GLU A 116 10.31 -18.63 -11.09
CA GLU A 116 10.93 -19.74 -11.86
C GLU A 116 12.19 -19.26 -12.56
N GLY A 117 13.23 -20.06 -12.46
CA GLY A 117 14.58 -19.71 -12.96
C GLY A 117 15.46 -18.96 -11.95
N TRP A 118 14.89 -18.47 -10.82
CA TRP A 118 15.63 -17.84 -9.74
C TRP A 118 15.89 -18.78 -8.57
N GLU A 119 14.89 -19.54 -8.18
CA GLU A 119 14.97 -20.51 -7.08
C GLU A 119 13.86 -21.54 -7.17
N GLU A 120 14.10 -22.73 -6.59
CA GLU A 120 13.06 -23.74 -6.38
C GLU A 120 12.29 -23.41 -5.08
N VAL A 121 10.97 -23.20 -5.20
CA VAL A 121 10.11 -22.90 -4.07
C VAL A 121 9.22 -24.11 -3.78
N LYS A 122 9.27 -24.61 -2.54
CA LYS A 122 8.40 -25.68 -2.09
C LYS A 122 7.00 -25.17 -1.77
N LEU A 123 6.03 -26.07 -1.83
CA LEU A 123 4.65 -25.77 -1.45
C LEU A 123 4.59 -25.18 -0.02
N GLY A 124 3.90 -24.05 0.13
CA GLY A 124 3.78 -23.34 1.41
C GLY A 124 4.98 -22.44 1.77
N GLU A 125 5.97 -22.34 0.90
CA GLU A 125 7.08 -21.39 1.05
C GLU A 125 6.91 -20.20 0.10
N ILE A 126 7.59 -19.11 0.43
CA ILE A 126 7.65 -17.91 -0.42
C ILE A 126 9.07 -17.76 -0.97
N PRO A 127 9.22 -17.22 -2.19
CA PRO A 127 10.52 -16.95 -2.77
C PRO A 127 11.35 -16.01 -1.91
N THR A 128 12.63 -16.30 -1.76
CA THR A 128 13.56 -15.51 -0.95
C THR A 128 14.62 -14.81 -1.77
N CYS A 129 15.02 -15.39 -2.91
CA CYS A 129 16.02 -14.81 -3.79
C CYS A 129 15.43 -13.67 -4.62
N PHE A 130 14.27 -13.91 -5.22
CA PHE A 130 13.57 -12.93 -6.03
C PHE A 130 12.07 -12.88 -5.70
N ASN A 131 11.71 -11.95 -4.87
CA ASN A 131 10.32 -11.62 -4.51
C ASN A 131 10.25 -10.12 -4.25
N PRO A 132 10.15 -9.30 -5.32
CA PRO A 132 10.31 -7.86 -5.22
C PRO A 132 9.35 -7.20 -4.25
N VAL A 133 9.86 -6.25 -3.50
CA VAL A 133 9.09 -5.45 -2.55
C VAL A 133 9.25 -3.96 -2.89
N ALA A 134 8.14 -3.33 -3.16
CA ALA A 134 8.04 -1.90 -3.39
C ALA A 134 7.61 -1.19 -2.10
N SER A 135 8.42 -0.26 -1.63
CA SER A 135 8.11 0.57 -0.46
C SER A 135 7.75 1.98 -0.92
N TYR A 136 6.58 2.45 -0.53
CA TYR A 136 6.03 3.75 -0.91
C TYR A 136 5.82 4.62 0.32
N VAL A 137 6.07 5.94 0.19
CA VAL A 137 5.74 6.90 1.24
C VAL A 137 5.02 8.10 0.65
N LYS A 138 3.87 8.45 1.24
CA LYS A 138 3.09 9.64 0.91
C LYS A 138 2.90 10.52 2.13
N TYR A 139 3.18 11.80 1.96
CA TYR A 139 2.84 12.84 2.92
C TYR A 139 1.60 13.58 2.42
N PHE A 140 0.62 13.76 3.29
CA PHE A 140 -0.61 14.49 2.94
C PHE A 140 -1.22 15.16 4.16
N GLU A 141 -2.08 16.13 3.90
CA GLU A 141 -2.92 16.78 4.90
C GLU A 141 -4.37 16.43 4.66
N VAL A 142 -5.11 16.17 5.73
CA VAL A 142 -6.55 15.92 5.62
C VAL A 142 -7.24 17.26 5.35
N PRO A 143 -8.03 17.36 4.27
CA PRO A 143 -8.78 18.57 3.96
C PRO A 143 -9.70 18.99 5.10
N GLU A 144 -9.92 20.30 5.25
CA GLU A 144 -10.76 20.86 6.33
C GLU A 144 -12.17 20.27 6.34
N ASN A 145 -12.78 20.09 5.17
CA ASN A 145 -14.12 19.51 5.03
C ASN A 145 -14.22 18.05 5.46
N MET A 146 -13.10 17.36 5.67
CA MET A 146 -13.03 15.98 6.18
C MET A 146 -12.68 15.90 7.67
N LYS A 147 -12.27 17.00 8.30
CA LYS A 147 -11.93 17.02 9.72
C LYS A 147 -13.16 16.70 10.57
N GLY A 148 -12.95 15.89 11.63
CA GLY A 148 -14.00 15.44 12.54
C GLY A 148 -14.94 14.36 11.95
N LYS A 149 -14.77 13.95 10.71
CA LYS A 149 -15.54 12.86 10.08
C LYS A 149 -14.81 11.54 10.16
N ARG A 150 -15.54 10.44 10.01
CA ARG A 150 -14.93 9.13 9.75
C ARG A 150 -14.32 9.17 8.34
N VAL A 151 -13.03 8.89 8.25
CA VAL A 151 -12.29 8.90 6.98
C VAL A 151 -11.75 7.51 6.72
N PHE A 152 -11.95 7.01 5.53
CA PHE A 152 -11.41 5.74 5.04
C PHE A 152 -10.31 6.01 4.03
N ILE A 153 -9.29 5.17 4.00
CA ILE A 153 -8.34 5.13 2.90
C ILE A 153 -8.70 3.97 1.98
N SER A 154 -8.72 4.22 0.68
CA SER A 154 -9.06 3.22 -0.33
C SER A 154 -7.92 3.09 -1.32
N PHE A 155 -7.45 1.85 -1.51
CA PHE A 155 -6.54 1.47 -2.58
C PHE A 155 -7.33 0.71 -3.62
N GLN A 156 -7.45 1.27 -4.83
CA GLN A 156 -8.24 0.69 -5.91
C GLN A 156 -7.53 -0.49 -6.59
N GLY A 157 -6.24 -0.62 -6.38
CA GLY A 157 -5.45 -1.74 -6.84
C GLY A 157 -4.07 -1.73 -6.21
N ALA A 158 -3.62 -2.88 -5.77
CA ALA A 158 -2.25 -3.13 -5.33
C ALA A 158 -1.94 -4.60 -5.61
N GLU A 159 -0.91 -4.85 -6.36
CA GLU A 159 -0.49 -6.20 -6.73
C GLU A 159 0.85 -6.52 -6.04
N SER A 160 0.97 -7.70 -5.43
CA SER A 160 -0.07 -8.67 -5.12
C SER A 160 -0.46 -8.61 -3.65
N GLY A 161 0.42 -8.29 -2.76
CA GLY A 161 0.18 -8.08 -1.33
C GLY A 161 0.46 -6.64 -0.92
N ILE A 162 -0.25 -6.13 0.06
CA ILE A 162 -0.08 -4.77 0.56
C ILE A 162 -0.05 -4.75 2.09
N ALA A 163 0.89 -4.00 2.66
CA ALA A 163 0.89 -3.62 4.07
C ALA A 163 0.96 -2.10 4.17
N VAL A 164 0.11 -1.50 4.99
CA VAL A 164 -0.08 -0.05 5.05
C VAL A 164 0.10 0.45 6.48
N TRP A 165 0.92 1.47 6.64
CA TRP A 165 1.11 2.18 7.91
C TRP A 165 0.64 3.62 7.80
N LEU A 166 -0.04 4.08 8.84
CA LEU A 166 -0.39 5.49 9.02
C LEU A 166 0.29 6.02 10.29
N ASN A 167 1.17 7.01 10.14
CA ASN A 167 1.93 7.61 11.25
C ASN A 167 2.63 6.57 12.15
N GLY A 168 3.23 5.55 11.54
CA GLY A 168 3.97 4.51 12.24
C GLY A 168 3.13 3.33 12.76
N CYS A 169 1.81 3.43 12.73
CA CYS A 169 0.93 2.34 13.14
C CYS A 169 0.48 1.53 11.94
N LEU A 170 0.58 0.20 12.03
CA LEU A 170 0.06 -0.71 11.02
C LEU A 170 -1.46 -0.54 10.93
N LEU A 171 -1.92 -0.13 9.78
CA LEU A 171 -3.33 0.16 9.53
C LEU A 171 -4.03 -1.02 8.87
N TYR A 172 -3.34 -1.67 7.93
CA TYR A 172 -3.96 -2.63 7.04
C TYR A 172 -2.92 -3.58 6.46
N THR A 173 -3.29 -4.85 6.30
CA THR A 173 -2.57 -5.83 5.49
C THR A 173 -3.55 -6.63 4.64
N SER A 174 -3.15 -6.93 3.43
CA SER A 174 -3.82 -7.88 2.56
C SER A 174 -2.75 -8.55 1.69
N PRO A 175 -2.32 -9.75 2.00
CA PRO A 175 -1.74 -10.61 1.00
C PRO A 175 -2.84 -10.85 -0.03
N SER A 176 -2.54 -10.72 -1.30
CA SER A 176 -3.48 -11.09 -2.35
C SER A 176 -3.37 -12.59 -2.56
N PRO A 177 -4.33 -13.40 -2.12
CA PRO A 177 -4.39 -14.76 -2.59
C PRO A 177 -4.85 -14.70 -4.05
N ARG A 178 -4.12 -15.29 -4.90
CA ARG A 178 -4.65 -15.78 -6.17
C ARG A 178 -5.04 -17.23 -6.02
#